data_3fbc07f0bbf8aa87cef5960efe5eecc3
#
_entry.id   3fbc07f0bbf8aa87cef5960efe5eecc3
#
_cell.length_a   1.000
_cell.length_b   1.000
_cell.length_c   1.000
_cell.angle_alpha   90.00
_cell.angle_beta   90.00
_cell.angle_gamma   90.00
#
_symmetry.space_group_name_H-M   'P 1'
#
loop_
_entity.id
_entity.type
_entity.pdbx_description
1 polymer ?
#
loop_
_entity_poly.entity_id
_entity_poly.type
_entity_poly.pdbx_seq_one_letter_code
_entity_poly.pdbx_strand_id
1 'polypeptide(L)'
;RYVWDFYYTYRNNANALVRAVMPGQMLKLRQWDKCAADRVDYFIANSHYIARRIKKYYRRDSDVIYPCVHINEEPFVPKEDFYLVVGRFTWYKRIDLAVAACTKLNKPLIVIGGGGEGDKLRAMAGPTIRFLGGGLSDEEVRGYYLRAKAFLFPGEEDFGITPVEAQSAGTP
;
A
#
# COMPACT_ATOMS: atom_id res chain seq x y z
N ARG A 1 -1.94 -5.21 11.54
CA ARG A 1 -1.26 -6.18 10.66
C ARG A 1 0.08 -6.63 11.23
N TYR A 2 0.97 -5.73 11.71
CA TYR A 2 2.33 -6.09 12.16
C TYR A 2 2.37 -7.09 13.31
N VAL A 3 1.42 -7.06 14.24
CA VAL A 3 1.34 -7.96 15.39
C VAL A 3 0.96 -9.39 14.97
N TRP A 4 0.11 -9.52 13.94
CA TRP A 4 -0.48 -10.79 13.50
C TRP A 4 0.20 -11.34 12.25
N ASP A 5 0.06 -10.66 11.11
CA ASP A 5 0.47 -11.20 9.81
C ASP A 5 1.96 -10.95 9.50
N PHE A 6 2.49 -9.78 9.86
CA PHE A 6 3.84 -9.37 9.51
C PHE A 6 4.89 -9.64 10.60
N TYR A 7 4.53 -10.34 11.66
CA TYR A 7 5.43 -10.62 12.79
C TYR A 7 6.79 -11.18 12.34
N TYR A 8 6.78 -12.22 11.51
CA TYR A 8 8.02 -12.87 11.07
C TYR A 8 8.85 -11.96 10.19
N THR A 9 8.23 -11.15 9.34
CA THR A 9 8.94 -10.20 8.49
C THR A 9 9.63 -9.12 9.32
N TYR A 10 8.94 -8.54 10.30
CA TYR A 10 9.55 -7.57 11.21
C TYR A 10 10.66 -8.21 12.05
N ARG A 11 10.45 -9.40 12.57
CA ARG A 11 11.45 -10.11 13.37
C ARG A 11 12.71 -10.43 12.57
N ASN A 12 12.58 -10.87 11.34
CA ASN A 12 13.73 -11.22 10.49
C ASN A 12 14.57 -10.00 10.08
N ASN A 13 13.94 -8.82 9.96
CA ASN A 13 14.61 -7.56 9.64
C ASN A 13 15.11 -6.79 10.89
N ALA A 14 14.86 -7.30 12.09
CA ALA A 14 15.25 -6.66 13.34
C ALA A 14 16.70 -7.03 13.73
N ASN A 15 17.38 -6.12 14.46
CA ASN A 15 18.68 -6.41 15.08
C ASN A 15 18.54 -7.49 16.18
N ALA A 16 19.68 -8.03 16.64
CA ALA A 16 19.72 -9.16 17.59
C ALA A 16 18.98 -8.87 18.90
N LEU A 17 19.12 -7.66 19.46
CA LEU A 17 18.48 -7.27 20.71
C LEU A 17 16.95 -7.22 20.56
N VAL A 18 16.46 -6.53 19.52
CA VAL A 18 15.03 -6.44 19.21
C VAL A 18 14.45 -7.82 18.91
N ARG A 19 15.18 -8.67 18.18
CA ARG A 19 14.77 -10.05 17.87
C ARG A 19 14.60 -10.92 19.11
N ALA A 20 15.44 -10.72 20.12
CA ALA A 20 15.37 -11.47 21.39
C ALA A 20 14.15 -11.04 22.24
N VAL A 21 13.86 -9.72 22.31
CA VAL A 21 12.79 -9.17 23.16
C VAL A 21 11.41 -9.22 22.46
N MET A 22 11.39 -9.16 21.15
CA MET A 22 10.16 -9.07 20.34
C MET A 22 9.11 -10.15 20.64
N PRO A 23 9.44 -11.45 20.83
CA PRO A 23 8.42 -12.48 21.09
C PRO A 23 7.56 -12.17 22.31
N GLY A 24 8.20 -11.78 23.43
CA GLY A 24 7.49 -11.44 24.67
C GLY A 24 6.60 -10.18 24.52
N GLN A 25 7.12 -9.16 23.86
CA GLN A 25 6.34 -7.94 23.61
C GLN A 25 5.16 -8.20 22.67
N MET A 26 5.37 -8.97 21.62
CA MET A 26 4.29 -9.31 20.68
C MET A 26 3.22 -10.19 21.32
N LEU A 27 3.58 -11.07 22.26
CA LEU A 27 2.60 -11.84 23.04
C LEU A 27 1.72 -10.91 23.87
N LYS A 28 2.31 -9.96 24.61
CA LYS A 28 1.57 -8.96 25.39
C LYS A 28 0.66 -8.11 24.51
N LEU A 29 1.17 -7.65 23.36
CA LEU A 29 0.38 -6.87 22.41
C LEU A 29 -0.79 -7.66 21.83
N ARG A 30 -0.62 -8.94 21.52
CA ARG A 30 -1.71 -9.81 21.05
C ARG A 30 -2.78 -10.06 22.12
N GLN A 31 -2.36 -10.26 23.36
CA GLN A 31 -3.28 -10.40 24.49
C GLN A 31 -4.08 -9.11 24.70
N TRP A 32 -3.40 -7.97 24.72
CA TRP A 32 -4.04 -6.66 24.84
C TRP A 32 -5.02 -6.39 23.68
N ASP A 33 -4.60 -6.63 22.45
CA ASP A 33 -5.39 -6.45 21.23
C ASP A 33 -6.66 -7.34 21.26
N LYS A 34 -6.52 -8.60 21.69
CA LYS A 34 -7.65 -9.52 21.84
C LYS A 34 -8.62 -9.04 22.93
N CYS A 35 -8.11 -8.68 24.11
CA CYS A 35 -8.94 -8.14 25.21
C CYS A 35 -9.60 -6.80 24.81
N ALA A 36 -8.94 -5.97 24.03
CA ALA A 36 -9.52 -4.73 23.51
C ALA A 36 -10.65 -5.02 22.51
N ALA A 37 -10.47 -6.01 21.63
CA ALA A 37 -11.48 -6.43 20.66
C ALA A 37 -12.75 -7.00 21.34
N ASP A 38 -12.60 -7.66 22.49
CA ASP A 38 -13.76 -8.21 23.24
C ASP A 38 -14.65 -7.12 23.86
N ARG A 39 -14.15 -5.88 23.98
CA ARG A 39 -14.92 -4.71 24.49
C ARG A 39 -15.61 -3.91 23.37
N VAL A 40 -15.44 -4.31 22.13
CA VAL A 40 -16.06 -3.65 20.98
C VAL A 40 -17.43 -4.27 20.73
N ASP A 41 -18.48 -3.46 20.66
CA ASP A 41 -19.84 -3.93 20.41
C ASP A 41 -20.02 -4.34 18.95
N TYR A 42 -19.60 -3.49 18.01
CA TYR A 42 -19.73 -3.72 16.56
C TYR A 42 -18.42 -3.48 15.82
N PHE A 43 -18.11 -4.34 14.86
CA PHE A 43 -16.96 -4.16 13.97
C PHE A 43 -17.43 -3.72 12.58
N ILE A 44 -16.75 -2.69 12.07
CA ILE A 44 -16.84 -2.27 10.68
C ILE A 44 -15.50 -2.57 10.01
N ALA A 45 -15.56 -3.29 8.91
CA ALA A 45 -14.39 -3.61 8.08
C ALA A 45 -14.40 -2.75 6.81
N ASN A 46 -13.24 -2.22 6.43
CA ASN A 46 -13.10 -1.44 5.20
C ASN A 46 -13.03 -2.29 3.92
N SER A 47 -13.03 -3.61 4.07
CA SER A 47 -13.05 -4.57 2.95
C SER A 47 -13.42 -5.96 3.43
N HIS A 48 -13.84 -6.82 2.50
CA HIS A 48 -14.02 -8.25 2.79
C HIS A 48 -12.73 -8.95 3.25
N TYR A 49 -11.57 -8.46 2.81
CA TYR A 49 -10.28 -8.94 3.28
C TYR A 49 -10.11 -8.67 4.79
N ILE A 50 -10.40 -7.46 5.25
CA ILE A 50 -10.35 -7.10 6.67
C ILE A 50 -11.45 -7.82 7.47
N ALA A 51 -12.65 -7.98 6.93
CA ALA A 51 -13.70 -8.76 7.58
C ALA A 51 -13.25 -10.21 7.88
N ARG A 52 -12.60 -10.87 6.91
CA ARG A 52 -12.00 -12.20 7.11
C ARG A 52 -10.92 -12.20 8.19
N ARG A 53 -10.11 -11.13 8.30
CA ARG A 53 -9.09 -11.00 9.36
C ARG A 53 -9.72 -10.79 10.73
N ILE A 54 -10.75 -9.97 10.85
CA ILE A 54 -11.53 -9.80 12.09
C ILE A 54 -12.07 -11.16 12.54
N LYS A 55 -12.69 -11.90 11.64
CA LYS A 55 -13.20 -13.25 11.92
C LYS A 55 -12.10 -14.21 12.34
N LYS A 56 -10.95 -14.18 11.66
CA LYS A 56 -9.79 -15.04 11.96
C LYS A 56 -9.21 -14.80 13.35
N TYR A 57 -8.94 -13.53 13.69
CA TYR A 57 -8.19 -13.18 14.91
C TYR A 57 -9.08 -12.94 16.12
N TYR A 58 -10.27 -12.36 15.92
CA TYR A 58 -11.17 -12.01 17.02
C TYR A 58 -12.37 -12.95 17.16
N ARG A 59 -12.63 -13.80 16.15
CA ARG A 59 -13.82 -14.68 16.09
C ARG A 59 -15.13 -13.89 16.11
N ARG A 60 -15.10 -12.66 15.63
CA ARG A 60 -16.24 -11.75 15.53
C ARG A 60 -16.63 -11.55 14.06
N ASP A 61 -17.90 -11.29 13.82
CA ASP A 61 -18.40 -10.84 12.53
C ASP A 61 -18.25 -9.32 12.41
N SER A 62 -18.33 -8.79 11.21
CA SER A 62 -18.21 -7.36 10.91
C SER A 62 -19.02 -7.01 9.67
N ASP A 63 -19.60 -5.81 9.67
CA ASP A 63 -20.17 -5.22 8.48
C ASP A 63 -19.07 -4.63 7.61
N VAL A 64 -19.22 -4.76 6.27
CA VAL A 64 -18.26 -4.19 5.33
C VAL A 64 -18.78 -2.86 4.83
N ILE A 65 -18.04 -1.79 5.15
CA ILE A 65 -18.29 -0.44 4.62
C ILE A 65 -17.00 0.03 3.95
N TYR A 66 -17.04 0.14 2.64
CA TYR A 66 -15.87 0.58 1.87
C TYR A 66 -15.55 2.06 2.13
N PRO A 67 -14.26 2.44 2.16
CA PRO A 67 -13.86 3.84 2.26
C PRO A 67 -14.40 4.65 1.09
N CYS A 68 -14.77 5.90 1.36
CA CYS A 68 -15.08 6.85 0.31
C CYS A 68 -13.82 7.12 -0.53
N VAL A 69 -13.97 7.04 -1.84
CA VAL A 69 -12.91 7.37 -2.80
C VAL A 69 -13.41 8.52 -3.67
N HIS A 70 -12.53 9.48 -3.91
CA HIS A 70 -12.86 10.58 -4.82
C HIS A 70 -12.93 10.03 -6.26
N ILE A 71 -14.10 10.11 -6.86
CA ILE A 71 -14.31 9.68 -8.24
C ILE A 71 -13.89 10.82 -9.18
N ASN A 72 -13.17 10.47 -10.23
CA ASN A 72 -12.78 11.44 -11.24
C ASN A 72 -14.01 11.87 -12.06
N GLU A 73 -14.24 13.17 -12.10
CA GLU A 73 -15.33 13.79 -12.90
C GLU A 73 -14.81 14.46 -14.17
N GLU A 74 -13.49 14.49 -14.36
CA GLU A 74 -12.88 15.09 -15.52
C GLU A 74 -13.00 14.19 -16.77
N PRO A 75 -13.06 14.76 -17.96
CA PRO A 75 -13.08 14.01 -19.21
C PRO A 75 -11.84 13.11 -19.34
N PHE A 76 -12.00 11.92 -19.89
CA PHE A 76 -10.88 11.07 -20.22
C PHE A 76 -10.00 11.69 -21.30
N VAL A 77 -8.69 11.61 -21.09
CA VAL A 77 -7.69 12.11 -22.04
C VAL A 77 -6.92 10.95 -22.67
N PRO A 78 -6.28 11.14 -23.82
CA PRO A 78 -5.41 10.12 -24.41
C PRO A 78 -4.31 9.71 -23.44
N LYS A 79 -4.07 8.40 -23.33
CA LYS A 79 -3.03 7.87 -22.45
C LYS A 79 -1.65 8.13 -23.01
N GLU A 80 -0.72 8.53 -22.15
CA GLU A 80 0.70 8.66 -22.46
C GLU A 80 1.42 7.31 -22.22
N ASP A 81 2.59 7.13 -22.83
CA ASP A 81 3.34 5.86 -22.71
C ASP A 81 4.20 5.81 -21.44
N PHE A 82 3.55 5.92 -20.27
CA PHE A 82 4.21 5.68 -18.98
C PHE A 82 3.33 4.86 -18.04
N TYR A 83 3.98 4.08 -17.18
CA TYR A 83 3.36 3.41 -16.05
C TYR A 83 3.41 4.29 -14.81
N LEU A 84 2.49 4.09 -13.88
CA LEU A 84 2.38 4.92 -12.68
C LEU A 84 2.36 4.06 -11.41
N VAL A 85 3.09 4.50 -10.39
CA VAL A 85 2.97 4.04 -9.00
C VAL A 85 2.74 5.24 -8.11
N VAL A 86 1.73 5.19 -7.25
CA VAL A 86 1.46 6.22 -6.24
C VAL A 86 1.37 5.56 -4.87
N GLY A 87 2.17 6.02 -3.91
CA GLY A 87 2.09 5.53 -2.56
C GLY A 87 3.31 5.80 -1.69
N ARG A 88 3.17 5.45 -0.41
CA ARG A 88 4.25 5.57 0.56
C ARG A 88 5.33 4.51 0.31
N PHE A 89 6.60 4.90 0.32
CA PHE A 89 7.72 3.98 0.08
C PHE A 89 8.03 3.16 1.33
N THR A 90 7.25 2.10 1.48
CA THR A 90 7.40 1.11 2.55
C THR A 90 7.60 -0.27 1.94
N TRP A 91 8.32 -1.14 2.64
CA TRP A 91 8.71 -2.46 2.15
C TRP A 91 7.52 -3.35 1.74
N TYR A 92 6.37 -3.25 2.43
CA TYR A 92 5.17 -4.07 2.15
C TYR A 92 4.38 -3.60 0.92
N LYS A 93 4.59 -2.38 0.47
CA LYS A 93 4.00 -1.85 -0.78
C LYS A 93 4.69 -2.39 -2.03
N ARG A 94 5.86 -3.03 -1.88
CA ARG A 94 6.59 -3.72 -2.93
C ARG A 94 6.82 -2.89 -4.20
N ILE A 95 7.01 -1.57 -4.05
CA ILE A 95 7.34 -0.67 -5.17
C ILE A 95 8.63 -1.11 -5.87
N ASP A 96 9.51 -1.78 -5.15
CA ASP A 96 10.71 -2.42 -5.67
C ASP A 96 10.44 -3.33 -6.88
N LEU A 97 9.32 -4.06 -6.89
CA LEU A 97 8.94 -4.93 -8.02
C LEU A 97 8.58 -4.13 -9.27
N ALA A 98 7.83 -3.03 -9.13
CA ALA A 98 7.49 -2.17 -10.25
C ALA A 98 8.74 -1.49 -10.84
N VAL A 99 9.61 -0.93 -9.97
CA VAL A 99 10.87 -0.31 -10.38
C VAL A 99 11.78 -1.33 -11.08
N ALA A 100 11.96 -2.53 -10.52
CA ALA A 100 12.78 -3.58 -11.13
C ALA A 100 12.24 -4.03 -12.49
N ALA A 101 10.93 -4.26 -12.60
CA ALA A 101 10.29 -4.69 -13.85
C ALA A 101 10.42 -3.63 -14.94
N CYS A 102 10.08 -2.37 -14.65
CA CYS A 102 10.17 -1.28 -15.62
C CYS A 102 11.62 -0.98 -16.01
N THR A 103 12.57 -1.06 -15.08
CA THR A 103 14.00 -0.93 -15.38
C THR A 103 14.46 -2.04 -16.35
N LYS A 104 14.14 -3.31 -16.03
CA LYS A 104 14.52 -4.47 -16.87
C LYS A 104 13.92 -4.39 -18.28
N LEU A 105 12.68 -3.91 -18.39
CA LEU A 105 11.95 -3.81 -19.66
C LEU A 105 12.16 -2.48 -20.38
N ASN A 106 12.99 -1.59 -19.81
CA ASN A 106 13.23 -0.22 -20.31
C ASN A 106 11.92 0.54 -20.57
N LYS A 107 10.94 0.43 -19.64
CA LYS A 107 9.64 1.10 -19.74
C LYS A 107 9.61 2.36 -18.87
N PRO A 108 9.02 3.47 -19.37
CA PRO A 108 8.83 4.66 -18.57
C PRO A 108 7.95 4.40 -17.35
N LEU A 109 8.45 4.73 -16.15
CA LEU A 109 7.69 4.64 -14.91
C LEU A 109 7.81 5.94 -14.14
N ILE A 110 6.66 6.47 -13.74
CA ILE A 110 6.56 7.59 -12.80
C ILE A 110 6.20 7.05 -11.43
N VAL A 111 6.99 7.43 -10.41
CA VAL A 111 6.80 6.99 -9.02
C VAL A 111 6.53 8.23 -8.17
N ILE A 112 5.31 8.33 -7.64
CA ILE A 112 4.86 9.44 -6.79
C ILE A 112 4.77 8.97 -5.35
N GLY A 113 5.41 9.71 -4.45
CA GLY A 113 5.40 9.43 -3.02
C GLY A 113 6.76 9.58 -2.36
N GLY A 114 6.83 9.12 -1.11
CA GLY A 114 8.04 9.18 -0.30
C GLY A 114 8.01 8.15 0.83
N GLY A 115 9.15 7.97 1.51
CA GLY A 115 9.26 7.06 2.64
C GLY A 115 10.63 6.42 2.77
N GLY A 116 10.80 5.57 3.78
CA GLY A 116 12.11 5.02 4.18
C GLY A 116 12.82 4.14 3.14
N GLU A 117 12.08 3.58 2.16
CA GLU A 117 12.68 2.79 1.08
C GLU A 117 13.16 3.65 -0.11
N GLY A 118 13.03 5.00 -0.05
CA GLY A 118 13.29 5.89 -1.18
C GLY A 118 14.68 5.77 -1.78
N ASP A 119 15.72 5.75 -0.96
CA ASP A 119 17.11 5.68 -1.42
C ASP A 119 17.42 4.34 -2.09
N LYS A 120 16.89 3.26 -1.52
CA LYS A 120 17.00 1.91 -2.10
C LYS A 120 16.29 1.81 -3.46
N LEU A 121 15.09 2.39 -3.57
CA LEU A 121 14.34 2.42 -4.83
C LEU A 121 15.08 3.23 -5.90
N ARG A 122 15.65 4.38 -5.55
CA ARG A 122 16.46 5.19 -6.47
C ARG A 122 17.74 4.48 -6.91
N ALA A 123 18.40 3.78 -6.00
CA ALA A 123 19.65 3.05 -6.31
C ALA A 123 19.44 1.89 -7.32
N MET A 124 18.24 1.31 -7.38
CA MET A 124 17.92 0.23 -8.31
C MET A 124 17.23 0.69 -9.61
N ALA A 125 16.91 1.97 -9.70
CA ALA A 125 16.15 2.53 -10.82
C ALA A 125 17.02 2.74 -12.06
N GLY A 126 16.53 2.30 -13.21
CA GLY A 126 17.10 2.61 -14.51
C GLY A 126 16.75 4.02 -15.00
N PRO A 127 17.30 4.43 -16.16
CA PRO A 127 17.18 5.81 -16.66
C PRO A 127 15.74 6.22 -17.05
N THR A 128 14.84 5.26 -17.25
CA THR A 128 13.44 5.49 -17.60
C THR A 128 12.52 5.69 -16.39
N ILE A 129 13.05 5.59 -15.16
CA ILE A 129 12.27 5.71 -13.93
C ILE A 129 12.40 7.14 -13.38
N ARG A 130 11.27 7.79 -13.13
CA ARG A 130 11.22 9.15 -12.57
C ARG A 130 10.52 9.16 -11.24
N PHE A 131 11.16 9.71 -10.21
CA PHE A 131 10.59 9.92 -8.87
C PHE A 131 10.20 11.39 -8.72
N LEU A 132 8.93 11.67 -8.45
CA LEU A 132 8.41 13.03 -8.30
C LEU A 132 8.28 13.48 -6.84
N GLY A 133 8.58 12.57 -5.88
CA GLY A 133 8.44 12.87 -4.46
C GLY A 133 6.98 12.84 -3.98
N GLY A 134 6.76 13.28 -2.73
CA GLY A 134 5.45 13.24 -2.07
C GLY A 134 4.80 14.61 -1.85
N GLY A 135 5.29 15.65 -2.53
CA GLY A 135 4.82 17.02 -2.36
C GLY A 135 3.81 17.51 -3.41
N LEU A 136 3.32 16.61 -4.28
CA LEU A 136 2.33 16.95 -5.28
C LEU A 136 0.95 17.15 -4.63
N SER A 137 0.16 18.07 -5.18
CA SER A 137 -1.25 18.24 -4.84
C SER A 137 -2.09 17.06 -5.35
N ASP A 138 -3.28 16.87 -4.78
CA ASP A 138 -4.22 15.82 -5.21
C ASP A 138 -4.62 16.01 -6.69
N GLU A 139 -4.72 17.25 -7.16
CA GLU A 139 -5.01 17.59 -8.54
C GLU A 139 -3.87 17.16 -9.48
N GLU A 140 -2.63 17.42 -9.10
CA GLU A 140 -1.46 16.97 -9.88
C GLU A 140 -1.40 15.44 -9.95
N VAL A 141 -1.62 14.75 -8.83
CA VAL A 141 -1.66 13.29 -8.80
C VAL A 141 -2.78 12.74 -9.68
N ARG A 142 -3.96 13.38 -9.64
CA ARG A 142 -5.09 13.03 -10.51
C ARG A 142 -4.74 13.19 -12.00
N GLY A 143 -4.03 14.25 -12.36
CA GLY A 143 -3.52 14.45 -13.70
C GLY A 143 -2.58 13.34 -14.18
N TYR A 144 -1.80 12.73 -13.28
CA TYR A 144 -1.01 11.55 -13.60
C TYR A 144 -1.87 10.29 -13.76
N TYR A 145 -2.88 10.08 -12.90
CA TYR A 145 -3.82 8.98 -13.09
C TYR A 145 -4.52 9.05 -14.45
N LEU A 146 -5.02 10.22 -14.85
CA LEU A 146 -5.72 10.41 -16.14
C LEU A 146 -4.86 10.04 -17.35
N ARG A 147 -3.56 10.34 -17.31
CA ARG A 147 -2.66 10.18 -18.45
C ARG A 147 -1.87 8.88 -18.47
N ALA A 148 -1.75 8.20 -17.34
CA ALA A 148 -0.97 6.97 -17.25
C ALA A 148 -1.54 5.86 -18.16
N LYS A 149 -0.64 5.09 -18.78
CA LYS A 149 -0.97 3.90 -19.55
C LYS A 149 -1.58 2.79 -18.69
N ALA A 150 -0.99 2.57 -17.50
CA ALA A 150 -1.51 1.67 -16.49
C ALA A 150 -0.94 2.04 -15.11
N PHE A 151 -1.70 1.69 -14.07
CA PHE A 151 -1.30 1.83 -12.68
C PHE A 151 -0.73 0.51 -12.15
N LEU A 152 0.47 0.54 -11.58
CA LEU A 152 1.12 -0.65 -11.03
C LEU A 152 0.94 -0.69 -9.51
N PHE A 153 0.34 -1.75 -9.02
CA PHE A 153 0.03 -1.94 -7.60
C PHE A 153 0.51 -3.30 -7.10
N PRO A 154 1.82 -3.49 -6.91
CA PRO A 154 2.39 -4.80 -6.58
C PRO A 154 2.27 -5.19 -5.11
N GLY A 155 1.90 -4.25 -4.24
CA GLY A 155 1.82 -4.45 -2.80
C GLY A 155 0.49 -5.04 -2.32
N GLU A 156 0.48 -5.50 -1.08
CA GLU A 156 -0.71 -5.97 -0.39
C GLU A 156 -1.33 -4.84 0.44
N GLU A 157 -2.62 -4.56 0.22
CA GLU A 157 -3.37 -3.51 0.91
C GLU A 157 -4.63 -4.06 1.60
N ASP A 158 -5.12 -3.30 2.56
CA ASP A 158 -6.35 -3.64 3.27
C ASP A 158 -7.59 -3.33 2.42
N PHE A 159 -7.59 -2.23 1.67
CA PHE A 159 -8.61 -1.86 0.67
C PHE A 159 -7.96 -1.43 -0.65
N GLY A 160 -7.05 -0.46 -0.60
CA GLY A 160 -6.39 0.09 -1.77
C GLY A 160 -7.17 1.25 -2.41
N ILE A 161 -7.09 2.44 -1.82
CA ILE A 161 -7.73 3.65 -2.35
C ILE A 161 -7.11 4.02 -3.71
N THR A 162 -5.79 4.02 -3.81
CA THR A 162 -5.06 4.44 -5.02
C THR A 162 -5.38 3.63 -6.30
N PRO A 163 -5.57 2.30 -6.28
CA PRO A 163 -6.05 1.61 -7.48
C PRO A 163 -7.49 1.97 -7.86
N VAL A 164 -8.36 2.28 -6.89
CA VAL A 164 -9.73 2.73 -7.19
C VAL A 164 -9.71 4.13 -7.81
N GLU A 165 -8.86 5.04 -7.32
CA GLU A 165 -8.63 6.37 -7.93
C GLU A 165 -8.12 6.24 -9.37
N ALA A 166 -7.14 5.36 -9.61
CA ALA A 166 -6.62 5.11 -10.95
C ALA A 166 -7.72 4.59 -11.90
N GLN A 167 -8.53 3.63 -11.44
CA GLN A 167 -9.64 3.08 -12.21
C GLN A 167 -10.72 4.13 -12.50
N SER A 168 -11.03 5.01 -11.53
CA SER A 168 -11.98 6.12 -11.76
C SER A 168 -11.48 7.09 -12.82
N ALA A 169 -10.18 7.23 -13.00
CA ALA A 169 -9.53 8.01 -14.04
C ALA A 169 -9.36 7.24 -15.37
N GLY A 170 -9.99 6.07 -15.52
CA GLY A 170 -9.89 5.22 -16.70
C GLY A 170 -8.50 4.62 -16.92
N THR A 171 -7.71 4.45 -15.86
CA THR A 171 -6.37 3.85 -15.93
C THR A 171 -6.43 2.44 -15.35
N PRO A 172 -6.13 1.39 -16.14
CA PRO A 172 -6.14 0.01 -15.72
C PRO A 172 -5.02 -0.33 -14.73
#